data_604bd27dfcbe53944c5b13089c1ada29
#
_entry.id   604bd27dfcbe53944c5b13089c1ada29
#
_cell.length_a   1.000
_cell.length_b   1.000
_cell.length_c   1.000
_cell.angle_alpha   90.00
_cell.angle_beta   90.00
_cell.angle_gamma   90.00
#
_symmetry.space_group_name_H-M   'P 1'
#
loop_
_entity.id
_entity.type
_entity.pdbx_description
1 polymer ?
#
loop_
_entity_poly.entity_id
_entity_poly.type
_entity_poly.pdbx_seq_one_letter_code
_entity_poly.pdbx_strand_id
1 'polypeptide(L)'
;MIFESLVWKVYQCVLHMALRLKGKQINNKEIKLPDLSTTKDCVWVFCTTIGELNSCHEFLDNYTRGLSLVIVTDKEIYKESFLRKFPDAYVITLSEYKQASKRLTTLLRPVQFIICEIPCLLHESPCRFDYQIIRDMHYHKASIIVINGWLYKDKVSCRQDYIEKKLFEPYYLRFVDYFFVQNDFVKNELLAKGCDANKISVILSFKFDSLYKEAKFTDTVDAKNLEAYSSRNIFLAGSLSGNVEFDLVIQGSKSFIDNGGLLIIAPRHPEIDSNIVYIVSALEKENISYTKLSDRNINNQQVLIVDTFGDLPALLYHSDKVYIGKNHNLIEPLSMGKPVATSDGWSHQFSTHEIFKFCYDQNLIELCNTPEDIQSFLLCNRERTNISLPVRKDSSVNLVLEELKSQGLSVAQKC
;
A
#
# COMPACT_ATOMS: atom_id res chain seq x y z
N MET A 1 31.70 11.06 4.49
CA MET A 1 31.32 10.66 5.85
C MET A 1 31.54 11.75 6.89
N ILE A 2 32.75 12.28 7.12
CA ILE A 2 32.99 13.34 8.12
C ILE A 2 32.12 14.59 7.85
N PHE A 3 32.07 15.04 6.60
CA PHE A 3 31.29 16.21 6.21
C PHE A 3 29.78 16.00 6.41
N GLU A 4 29.22 14.85 6.01
CA GLU A 4 27.83 14.50 6.26
C GLU A 4 27.50 14.53 7.76
N SER A 5 28.33 13.90 8.60
CA SER A 5 28.12 13.88 10.04
C SER A 5 28.15 15.29 10.67
N LEU A 6 28.98 16.18 10.15
CA LEU A 6 29.02 17.57 10.60
C LEU A 6 27.74 18.31 10.22
N VAL A 7 27.34 18.20 8.95
CA VAL A 7 26.10 18.82 8.43
C VAL A 7 24.89 18.30 9.21
N TRP A 8 24.81 16.99 9.47
CA TRP A 8 23.74 16.39 10.25
C TRP A 8 23.69 16.93 11.69
N LYS A 9 24.81 17.03 12.37
CA LYS A 9 24.88 17.58 13.74
C LYS A 9 24.40 19.03 13.78
N VAL A 10 24.86 19.86 12.83
CA VAL A 10 24.43 21.27 12.73
C VAL A 10 22.94 21.35 12.46
N TYR A 11 22.43 20.58 11.50
CA TYR A 11 21.00 20.52 11.19
C TYR A 11 20.16 20.15 12.43
N GLN A 12 20.56 19.10 13.15
CA GLN A 12 19.87 18.66 14.38
C GLN A 12 19.89 19.74 15.47
N CYS A 13 21.01 20.41 15.69
CA CYS A 13 21.09 21.53 16.64
C CYS A 13 20.13 22.66 16.29
N VAL A 14 20.08 23.07 15.02
CA VAL A 14 19.18 24.12 14.55
C VAL A 14 17.72 23.69 14.70
N LEU A 15 17.39 22.45 14.34
CA LEU A 15 16.06 21.90 14.48
C LEU A 15 15.58 21.86 15.93
N HIS A 16 16.42 21.39 16.85
CA HIS A 16 16.12 21.36 18.29
C HIS A 16 15.91 22.77 18.86
N MET A 17 16.73 23.76 18.47
CA MET A 17 16.52 25.15 18.87
C MET A 17 15.19 25.70 18.35
N ALA A 18 14.88 25.45 17.09
CA ALA A 18 13.61 25.91 16.48
C ALA A 18 12.38 25.28 17.15
N LEU A 19 12.44 24.00 17.53
CA LEU A 19 11.34 23.30 18.23
C LEU A 19 11.16 23.85 19.66
N ARG A 20 12.26 24.11 20.38
CA ARG A 20 12.21 24.73 21.73
C ARG A 20 11.59 26.11 21.67
N LEU A 21 11.96 26.95 20.69
CA LEU A 21 11.39 28.28 20.50
C LEU A 21 9.89 28.25 20.21
N LYS A 22 9.39 27.17 19.60
CA LYS A 22 7.96 26.94 19.34
C LYS A 22 7.21 26.31 20.52
N GLY A 23 7.84 26.12 21.68
CA GLY A 23 7.22 25.51 22.86
C GLY A 23 6.82 24.03 22.70
N LYS A 24 7.29 23.35 21.66
CA LYS A 24 7.03 21.91 21.48
C LYS A 24 7.97 21.12 22.37
N GLN A 25 7.42 20.58 23.46
CA GLN A 25 8.15 19.58 24.28
C GLN A 25 8.31 18.28 23.45
N ILE A 26 9.51 17.73 23.48
CA ILE A 26 9.75 16.39 23.01
C ILE A 26 9.17 15.46 24.09
N ASN A 27 8.01 14.88 23.84
CA ASN A 27 7.38 13.93 24.74
C ASN A 27 8.26 12.69 24.82
N ASN A 28 8.99 12.52 25.91
CA ASN A 28 9.67 11.28 26.24
C ASN A 28 8.63 10.29 26.81
N LYS A 29 7.87 9.63 25.95
CA LYS A 29 7.13 8.44 26.37
C LYS A 29 8.14 7.34 26.64
N GLU A 30 7.99 6.67 27.78
CA GLU A 30 8.81 5.50 28.10
C GLU A 30 8.50 4.39 27.09
N ILE A 31 9.49 4.03 26.26
CA ILE A 31 9.33 2.99 25.25
C ILE A 31 9.59 1.67 25.94
N LYS A 32 8.59 0.77 25.92
CA LYS A 32 8.77 -0.62 26.30
C LYS A 32 9.68 -1.28 25.26
N LEU A 33 10.93 -1.44 25.63
CA LEU A 33 11.87 -2.22 24.81
C LEU A 33 11.61 -3.71 25.04
N PRO A 34 11.91 -4.56 24.04
CA PRO A 34 11.87 -6.00 24.26
C PRO A 34 12.82 -6.35 25.38
N ASP A 35 12.40 -7.29 26.23
CA ASP A 35 13.25 -7.87 27.26
C ASP A 35 14.24 -8.83 26.59
N LEU A 36 15.30 -8.25 26.01
CA LEU A 36 16.36 -8.99 25.35
C LEU A 36 17.55 -9.07 26.30
N SER A 37 17.73 -10.23 26.85
CA SER A 37 18.96 -10.56 27.65
C SER A 37 20.22 -10.58 26.79
N THR A 38 20.09 -10.65 25.46
CA THR A 38 21.20 -10.72 24.50
C THR A 38 20.91 -9.88 23.26
N THR A 39 21.97 -9.34 22.67
CA THR A 39 21.88 -8.67 21.35
C THR A 39 21.52 -9.67 20.25
N LYS A 40 20.62 -9.30 19.34
CA LYS A 40 20.24 -10.13 18.19
C LYS A 40 20.56 -9.43 16.88
N ASP A 41 21.05 -10.19 15.92
CA ASP A 41 21.13 -9.73 14.53
C ASP A 41 19.75 -9.80 13.91
N CYS A 42 19.29 -8.68 13.34
CA CYS A 42 17.94 -8.53 12.84
C CYS A 42 17.91 -7.97 11.42
N VAL A 43 16.94 -8.41 10.64
CA VAL A 43 16.51 -7.71 9.44
C VAL A 43 15.54 -6.62 9.85
N TRP A 44 15.83 -5.38 9.46
CA TRP A 44 14.96 -4.25 9.68
C TRP A 44 14.19 -3.92 8.41
N VAL A 45 12.90 -3.65 8.54
CA VAL A 45 12.01 -3.31 7.43
C VAL A 45 11.35 -1.97 7.71
N PHE A 46 11.41 -1.06 6.77
CA PHE A 46 10.64 0.17 6.81
C PHE A 46 9.43 0.05 5.90
N CYS A 47 8.25 0.18 6.48
CA CYS A 47 6.99 0.04 5.79
C CYS A 47 5.96 0.99 6.44
N THR A 48 5.51 2.02 5.72
CA THR A 48 4.71 3.09 6.32
C THR A 48 3.22 2.76 6.40
N THR A 49 2.72 1.97 5.45
CA THR A 49 1.28 1.69 5.31
C THR A 49 0.99 0.20 5.20
N ILE A 50 -0.27 -0.17 5.47
CA ILE A 50 -0.77 -1.53 5.26
C ILE A 50 -0.71 -1.92 3.78
N GLY A 51 -0.91 -0.96 2.86
CA GLY A 51 -0.84 -1.21 1.42
C GLY A 51 0.56 -1.60 0.96
N GLU A 52 1.61 -0.93 1.46
CA GLU A 52 3.01 -1.29 1.21
C GLU A 52 3.34 -2.68 1.79
N LEU A 53 2.90 -2.95 3.04
CA LEU A 53 3.10 -4.26 3.65
C LEU A 53 2.44 -5.37 2.83
N ASN A 54 1.20 -5.16 2.37
CA ASN A 54 0.47 -6.14 1.57
C ASN A 54 1.20 -6.42 0.24
N SER A 55 1.71 -5.38 -0.42
CA SER A 55 2.44 -5.55 -1.69
C SER A 55 3.77 -6.28 -1.50
N CYS A 56 4.47 -6.06 -0.39
CA CYS A 56 5.79 -6.66 -0.12
C CYS A 56 5.73 -7.92 0.73
N HIS A 57 4.56 -8.32 1.23
CA HIS A 57 4.40 -9.40 2.22
C HIS A 57 5.05 -10.70 1.78
N GLU A 58 4.80 -11.16 0.57
CA GLU A 58 5.34 -12.42 0.07
C GLU A 58 6.86 -12.41 -0.02
N PHE A 59 7.43 -11.30 -0.52
CA PHE A 59 8.88 -11.14 -0.53
C PHE A 59 9.43 -11.20 0.90
N LEU A 60 8.84 -10.45 1.82
CA LEU A 60 9.29 -10.40 3.21
C LEU A 60 9.17 -11.77 3.90
N ASP A 61 8.06 -12.48 3.74
CA ASP A 61 7.86 -13.80 4.32
C ASP A 61 8.90 -14.81 3.82
N ASN A 62 9.19 -14.82 2.53
CA ASN A 62 10.19 -15.72 1.95
C ASN A 62 11.62 -15.33 2.36
N TYR A 63 11.91 -14.02 2.36
CA TYR A 63 13.26 -13.51 2.58
C TYR A 63 13.68 -13.52 4.04
N THR A 64 12.76 -13.26 4.97
CA THR A 64 13.06 -13.13 6.40
C THR A 64 12.77 -14.41 7.19
N ARG A 65 12.42 -15.49 6.52
CA ARG A 65 12.09 -16.78 7.18
C ARG A 65 13.23 -17.27 8.04
N GLY A 66 12.95 -17.49 9.32
CA GLY A 66 13.95 -17.91 10.32
C GLY A 66 14.85 -16.80 10.85
N LEU A 67 14.67 -15.56 10.41
CA LEU A 67 15.42 -14.39 10.88
C LEU A 67 14.60 -13.57 11.88
N SER A 68 15.30 -12.89 12.79
CA SER A 68 14.65 -11.91 13.68
C SER A 68 14.28 -10.66 12.90
N LEU A 69 12.99 -10.26 12.95
CA LEU A 69 12.43 -9.17 12.15
C LEU A 69 12.05 -7.97 13.02
N VAL A 70 12.50 -6.78 12.61
CA VAL A 70 12.07 -5.49 13.17
C VAL A 70 11.36 -4.72 12.08
N ILE A 71 10.12 -4.31 12.32
CA ILE A 71 9.35 -3.49 11.37
C ILE A 71 9.17 -2.09 11.95
N VAL A 72 9.57 -1.09 11.18
CA VAL A 72 9.36 0.33 11.50
C VAL A 72 8.23 0.87 10.65
N THR A 73 7.17 1.36 11.31
CA THR A 73 6.00 1.96 10.66
C THR A 73 5.82 3.43 11.03
N ASP A 74 5.08 4.19 10.23
CA ASP A 74 4.83 5.61 10.53
C ASP A 74 3.85 5.80 11.69
N LYS A 75 2.78 4.99 11.77
CA LYS A 75 1.67 5.20 12.70
C LYS A 75 1.39 3.99 13.59
N GLU A 76 1.03 4.30 14.85
CA GLU A 76 0.63 3.30 15.86
C GLU A 76 -0.52 2.40 15.40
N ILE A 77 -1.51 2.97 14.70
CA ILE A 77 -2.69 2.25 14.22
C ILE A 77 -2.38 1.06 13.30
N TYR A 78 -1.20 1.05 12.68
CA TYR A 78 -0.80 -0.03 11.77
C TYR A 78 -0.13 -1.22 12.48
N LYS A 79 0.36 -1.04 13.73
CA LYS A 79 1.10 -2.08 14.45
C LYS A 79 0.34 -3.40 14.55
N GLU A 80 -0.92 -3.36 14.92
CA GLU A 80 -1.75 -4.56 15.06
C GLU A 80 -1.88 -5.33 13.74
N SER A 81 -2.09 -4.61 12.64
CA SER A 81 -2.17 -5.23 11.31
C SER A 81 -0.84 -5.85 10.88
N PHE A 82 0.30 -5.26 11.28
CA PHE A 82 1.62 -5.79 10.99
C PHE A 82 1.92 -7.03 11.83
N LEU A 83 1.56 -7.02 13.11
CA LEU A 83 1.71 -8.18 14.01
C LEU A 83 0.83 -9.36 13.62
N ARG A 84 -0.36 -9.11 13.04
CA ARG A 84 -1.19 -10.20 12.49
C ARG A 84 -0.50 -10.94 11.33
N LYS A 85 0.31 -10.26 10.53
CA LYS A 85 1.05 -10.85 9.39
C LYS A 85 2.40 -11.44 9.79
N PHE A 86 3.06 -10.81 10.75
CA PHE A 86 4.37 -11.20 11.27
C PHE A 86 4.31 -11.25 12.80
N PRO A 87 3.73 -12.33 13.39
CA PRO A 87 3.48 -12.41 14.84
C PRO A 87 4.75 -12.31 15.69
N ASP A 88 5.87 -12.78 15.16
CA ASP A 88 7.16 -12.80 15.86
C ASP A 88 8.01 -11.55 15.61
N ALA A 89 7.51 -10.60 14.82
CA ALA A 89 8.22 -9.37 14.52
C ALA A 89 8.15 -8.37 15.68
N TYR A 90 9.22 -7.59 15.84
CA TYR A 90 9.22 -6.44 16.73
C TYR A 90 8.78 -5.20 15.95
N VAL A 91 7.55 -4.73 16.20
CA VAL A 91 6.96 -3.59 15.46
C VAL A 91 7.05 -2.31 16.28
N ILE A 92 7.72 -1.30 15.73
CA ILE A 92 7.89 0.04 16.32
C ILE A 92 7.41 1.12 15.38
N THR A 93 7.01 2.25 15.95
CA THR A 93 6.74 3.45 15.15
C THR A 93 8.03 4.24 14.90
N LEU A 94 8.02 5.07 13.86
CA LEU A 94 9.12 6.00 13.59
C LEU A 94 9.37 6.97 14.76
N SER A 95 8.30 7.37 15.48
CA SER A 95 8.43 8.21 16.68
C SER A 95 9.14 7.49 17.83
N GLU A 96 8.84 6.22 18.08
CA GLU A 96 9.54 5.39 19.08
C GLU A 96 11.00 5.17 18.68
N TYR A 97 11.24 4.88 17.39
CA TYR A 97 12.60 4.78 16.86
C TYR A 97 13.42 6.04 17.18
N LYS A 98 12.90 7.23 16.86
CA LYS A 98 13.61 8.51 17.12
C LYS A 98 13.97 8.72 18.58
N GLN A 99 13.12 8.29 19.49
CA GLN A 99 13.34 8.44 20.93
C GLN A 99 14.42 7.50 21.49
N ALA A 100 14.59 6.32 20.90
CA ALA A 100 15.46 5.26 21.41
C ALA A 100 16.39 4.65 20.36
N SER A 101 16.67 5.33 19.25
CA SER A 101 17.37 4.77 18.09
C SER A 101 18.68 4.07 18.45
N LYS A 102 19.54 4.74 19.23
CA LYS A 102 20.83 4.17 19.67
C LYS A 102 20.65 2.88 20.51
N ARG A 103 19.67 2.85 21.40
CA ARG A 103 19.42 1.69 22.25
C ARG A 103 18.81 0.54 21.44
N LEU A 104 17.85 0.85 20.55
CA LEU A 104 17.23 -0.11 19.66
C LEU A 104 18.24 -0.76 18.72
N THR A 105 19.06 0.03 18.02
CA THR A 105 20.06 -0.49 17.08
C THR A 105 21.21 -1.24 17.77
N THR A 106 21.47 -0.96 19.05
CA THR A 106 22.44 -1.73 19.84
C THR A 106 21.89 -3.10 20.25
N LEU A 107 20.63 -3.17 20.67
CA LEU A 107 19.98 -4.42 21.11
C LEU A 107 19.56 -5.30 19.92
N LEU A 108 18.96 -4.69 18.91
CA LEU A 108 18.43 -5.32 17.70
C LEU A 108 19.33 -4.95 16.52
N ARG A 109 20.55 -5.48 16.51
CA ARG A 109 21.58 -5.08 15.54
C ARG A 109 21.09 -5.22 14.11
N PRO A 110 21.00 -4.12 13.33
CA PRO A 110 20.60 -4.21 11.93
C PRO A 110 21.74 -4.82 11.10
N VAL A 111 21.52 -6.00 10.55
CA VAL A 111 22.43 -6.60 9.55
C VAL A 111 21.99 -6.24 8.14
N GLN A 112 20.68 -6.00 7.96
CA GLN A 112 20.08 -5.55 6.73
C GLN A 112 18.91 -4.62 7.01
N PHE A 113 18.72 -3.65 6.12
CA PHE A 113 17.60 -2.71 6.15
C PHE A 113 16.88 -2.71 4.81
N ILE A 114 15.63 -3.13 4.81
CA ILE A 114 14.75 -3.21 3.64
C ILE A 114 13.77 -2.05 3.70
N ILE A 115 13.71 -1.26 2.63
CA ILE A 115 12.80 -0.13 2.49
C ILE A 115 11.75 -0.50 1.45
N CYS A 116 10.47 -0.56 1.87
CA CYS A 116 9.36 -0.88 0.98
C CYS A 116 8.88 0.37 0.24
N GLU A 117 8.83 0.32 -1.07
CA GLU A 117 8.24 1.31 -1.99
C GLU A 117 8.85 2.73 -1.98
N ILE A 118 9.79 3.07 -1.11
CA ILE A 118 10.32 4.45 -0.97
C ILE A 118 11.77 4.55 -1.44
N PRO A 119 12.04 4.92 -2.71
CA PRO A 119 13.40 4.92 -3.26
C PRO A 119 14.17 6.22 -3.05
N CYS A 120 13.60 7.24 -2.39
CA CYS A 120 14.26 8.52 -2.09
C CYS A 120 13.68 9.14 -0.82
N LEU A 121 14.22 10.28 -0.38
CA LEU A 121 13.64 11.02 0.75
C LEU A 121 12.27 11.57 0.38
N LEU A 122 11.24 11.09 1.06
CA LEU A 122 9.87 11.56 0.94
C LEU A 122 9.40 12.16 2.26
N HIS A 123 8.68 13.28 2.13
CA HIS A 123 8.11 14.00 3.26
C HIS A 123 6.58 14.06 3.18
N GLU A 124 5.99 13.36 2.24
CA GLU A 124 4.55 13.33 2.01
C GLU A 124 3.91 12.23 2.85
N SER A 125 2.89 12.60 3.64
CA SER A 125 2.07 11.63 4.34
C SER A 125 1.19 10.86 3.33
N PRO A 126 1.04 9.53 3.45
CA PRO A 126 1.46 8.68 4.56
C PRO A 126 2.88 8.10 4.46
N CYS A 127 3.61 8.36 3.39
CA CYS A 127 4.87 7.72 3.05
C CYS A 127 6.10 8.52 3.51
N ARG A 128 6.01 9.19 4.67
CA ARG A 128 7.13 9.97 5.18
C ARG A 128 8.30 9.08 5.57
N PHE A 129 9.48 9.39 5.00
CA PHE A 129 10.75 8.75 5.35
C PHE A 129 11.65 9.73 6.10
N ASP A 130 12.23 9.28 7.21
CA ASP A 130 13.14 10.08 8.02
C ASP A 130 14.61 9.73 7.72
N TYR A 131 15.41 10.74 7.40
CA TYR A 131 16.83 10.54 7.09
C TYR A 131 17.62 9.89 8.24
N GLN A 132 17.24 10.11 9.49
CA GLN A 132 17.94 9.54 10.63
C GLN A 132 18.02 8.01 10.56
N ILE A 133 16.93 7.33 10.18
CA ILE A 133 16.91 5.87 10.18
C ILE A 133 17.89 5.29 9.18
N ILE A 134 17.91 5.75 7.93
CA ILE A 134 18.85 5.22 6.93
C ILE A 134 20.30 5.55 7.29
N ARG A 135 20.53 6.73 7.87
CA ARG A 135 21.83 7.13 8.39
C ARG A 135 22.32 6.18 9.48
N ASP A 136 21.49 5.90 10.46
CA ASP A 136 21.85 4.99 11.56
C ASP A 136 22.10 3.58 11.04
N MET A 137 21.29 3.07 10.10
CA MET A 137 21.50 1.76 9.45
C MET A 137 22.84 1.71 8.71
N HIS A 138 23.17 2.75 7.95
CA HIS A 138 24.45 2.84 7.25
C HIS A 138 25.65 2.82 8.21
N TYR A 139 25.59 3.56 9.32
CA TYR A 139 26.66 3.58 10.32
C TYR A 139 26.78 2.28 11.11
N HIS A 140 25.70 1.51 11.23
CA HIS A 140 25.72 0.15 11.75
C HIS A 140 26.17 -0.89 10.71
N LYS A 141 26.54 -0.46 9.49
CA LYS A 141 26.99 -1.32 8.40
C LYS A 141 25.92 -2.34 7.94
N ALA A 142 24.65 -2.02 8.13
CA ALA A 142 23.58 -2.79 7.56
C ALA A 142 23.62 -2.66 6.02
N SER A 143 23.36 -3.76 5.31
CA SER A 143 23.10 -3.69 3.87
C SER A 143 21.72 -3.07 3.65
N ILE A 144 21.62 -2.04 2.81
CA ILE A 144 20.42 -1.23 2.63
C ILE A 144 19.84 -1.47 1.24
N ILE A 145 18.61 -1.96 1.18
CA ILE A 145 17.95 -2.35 -0.07
C ILE A 145 16.58 -1.69 -0.16
N VAL A 146 16.26 -1.12 -1.31
CA VAL A 146 14.91 -0.66 -1.65
C VAL A 146 14.24 -1.71 -2.52
N ILE A 147 13.04 -2.16 -2.13
CA ILE A 147 12.23 -3.10 -2.90
C ILE A 147 10.93 -2.45 -3.37
N ASN A 148 10.43 -2.88 -4.52
CA ASN A 148 9.18 -2.41 -5.10
C ASN A 148 9.10 -0.88 -5.22
N GLY A 149 10.24 -0.21 -5.49
CA GLY A 149 10.40 1.25 -5.43
C GLY A 149 9.49 2.00 -6.40
N TRP A 150 8.76 3.00 -5.87
CA TRP A 150 7.90 3.89 -6.62
C TRP A 150 8.12 5.35 -6.22
N LEU A 151 8.09 6.27 -7.18
CA LEU A 151 8.20 7.70 -6.90
C LEU A 151 6.81 8.33 -6.86
N TYR A 152 6.37 8.64 -5.65
CA TYR A 152 5.21 9.50 -5.46
C TYR A 152 5.53 10.93 -5.86
N LYS A 153 4.51 11.71 -6.21
CA LYS A 153 4.70 13.12 -6.55
C LYS A 153 5.22 13.87 -5.32
N ASP A 154 6.38 14.38 -5.49
CA ASP A 154 7.26 14.88 -4.46
C ASP A 154 6.97 16.37 -4.20
N LYS A 155 5.85 16.64 -3.53
CA LYS A 155 5.56 17.98 -3.01
C LYS A 155 6.16 18.11 -1.62
N VAL A 156 7.10 19.03 -1.51
CA VAL A 156 7.67 19.38 -0.22
C VAL A 156 6.62 20.16 0.59
N SER A 157 6.23 19.64 1.75
CA SER A 157 5.13 20.18 2.54
C SER A 157 5.52 21.43 3.36
N CYS A 158 6.81 21.61 3.68
CA CYS A 158 7.29 22.77 4.43
C CYS A 158 8.78 23.08 4.16
N ARG A 159 9.25 24.23 4.65
CA ARG A 159 10.66 24.63 4.52
C ARG A 159 11.64 23.62 5.13
N GLN A 160 11.28 23.02 6.26
CA GLN A 160 12.13 22.04 6.92
C GLN A 160 12.35 20.82 6.00
N ASP A 161 11.29 20.29 5.44
CA ASP A 161 11.34 19.14 4.54
C ASP A 161 12.16 19.45 3.27
N TYR A 162 12.02 20.68 2.73
CA TYR A 162 12.83 21.14 1.61
C TYR A 162 14.34 21.15 1.94
N ILE A 163 14.69 21.69 3.10
CA ILE A 163 16.10 21.76 3.55
C ILE A 163 16.65 20.34 3.76
N GLU A 164 15.89 19.48 4.46
CA GLU A 164 16.28 18.10 4.72
C GLU A 164 16.53 17.34 3.42
N LYS A 165 15.59 17.42 2.49
CA LYS A 165 15.72 16.80 1.18
C LYS A 165 16.94 17.31 0.41
N LYS A 166 17.09 18.63 0.30
CA LYS A 166 18.22 19.23 -0.40
C LYS A 166 19.58 18.85 0.18
N LEU A 167 19.68 18.72 1.51
CA LEU A 167 20.92 18.39 2.19
C LEU A 167 21.23 16.89 2.18
N PHE A 168 20.22 16.03 2.30
CA PHE A 168 20.44 14.63 2.66
C PHE A 168 19.97 13.62 1.61
N GLU A 169 19.17 14.00 0.60
CA GLU A 169 18.80 13.05 -0.48
C GLU A 169 20.02 12.48 -1.23
N PRO A 170 21.09 13.24 -1.54
CA PRO A 170 22.27 12.66 -2.15
C PRO A 170 22.96 11.60 -1.29
N TYR A 171 22.90 11.74 0.03
CA TYR A 171 23.44 10.73 0.94
C TYR A 171 22.52 9.52 1.06
N TYR A 172 21.20 9.74 1.07
CA TYR A 172 20.21 8.66 1.00
C TYR A 172 20.52 7.75 -0.19
N LEU A 173 20.61 8.31 -1.40
CA LEU A 173 20.86 7.56 -2.63
C LEU A 173 22.22 6.85 -2.60
N ARG A 174 23.21 7.42 -1.93
CA ARG A 174 24.55 6.82 -1.78
C ARG A 174 24.55 5.67 -0.77
N PHE A 175 23.76 5.78 0.33
CA PHE A 175 23.72 4.78 1.40
C PHE A 175 22.98 3.53 0.99
N VAL A 176 22.04 3.62 0.06
CA VAL A 176 21.36 2.45 -0.50
C VAL A 176 22.34 1.63 -1.35
N ASP A 177 22.44 0.34 -1.07
CA ASP A 177 23.29 -0.59 -1.81
C ASP A 177 22.62 -1.03 -3.11
N TYR A 178 21.29 -1.23 -3.11
CA TYR A 178 20.55 -1.66 -4.30
C TYR A 178 19.09 -1.18 -4.32
N PHE A 179 18.60 -0.87 -5.53
CA PHE A 179 17.23 -0.43 -5.78
C PHE A 179 16.53 -1.39 -6.75
N PHE A 180 15.45 -2.00 -6.30
CA PHE A 180 14.49 -2.69 -7.16
C PHE A 180 13.28 -1.77 -7.36
N VAL A 181 13.13 -1.24 -8.57
CA VAL A 181 12.11 -0.24 -8.90
C VAL A 181 11.10 -0.79 -9.89
N GLN A 182 9.87 -0.25 -9.86
CA GLN A 182 8.75 -0.84 -10.58
C GLN A 182 8.77 -0.60 -12.09
N ASN A 183 9.47 0.44 -12.58
CA ASN A 183 9.53 0.76 -14.00
C ASN A 183 10.74 1.65 -14.37
N ASP A 184 10.93 1.87 -15.67
CA ASP A 184 12.00 2.72 -16.20
C ASP A 184 11.84 4.20 -15.86
N PHE A 185 10.61 4.69 -15.62
CA PHE A 185 10.40 6.06 -15.17
C PHE A 185 11.09 6.29 -13.83
N VAL A 186 10.86 5.42 -12.83
CA VAL A 186 11.53 5.53 -11.52
C VAL A 186 13.03 5.40 -11.65
N LYS A 187 13.52 4.47 -12.47
CA LYS A 187 14.95 4.32 -12.76
C LYS A 187 15.56 5.62 -13.30
N ASN A 188 14.94 6.20 -14.32
CA ASN A 188 15.44 7.43 -14.96
C ASN A 188 15.45 8.62 -14.00
N GLU A 189 14.44 8.73 -13.13
CA GLU A 189 14.40 9.77 -12.08
C GLU A 189 15.52 9.59 -11.05
N LEU A 190 15.83 8.35 -10.63
CA LEU A 190 16.95 8.08 -9.73
C LEU A 190 18.30 8.37 -10.38
N LEU A 191 18.47 8.05 -11.67
CA LEU A 191 19.66 8.40 -12.45
C LEU A 191 19.84 9.92 -12.56
N ALA A 192 18.75 10.66 -12.82
CA ALA A 192 18.76 12.12 -12.87
C ALA A 192 19.14 12.75 -11.51
N LYS A 193 18.86 12.05 -10.40
CA LYS A 193 19.29 12.44 -9.04
C LYS A 193 20.72 12.01 -8.71
N GLY A 194 21.45 11.37 -9.64
CA GLY A 194 22.84 10.96 -9.48
C GLY A 194 23.04 9.58 -8.83
N CYS A 195 22.02 8.72 -8.84
CA CYS A 195 22.18 7.33 -8.43
C CYS A 195 23.01 6.55 -9.46
N ASP A 196 23.80 5.59 -8.98
CA ASP A 196 24.57 4.70 -9.85
C ASP A 196 23.64 3.70 -10.58
N ALA A 197 23.78 3.64 -11.90
CA ALA A 197 22.98 2.76 -12.76
C ALA A 197 23.14 1.27 -12.38
N ASN A 198 24.33 0.87 -11.92
CA ASN A 198 24.64 -0.51 -11.54
C ASN A 198 23.93 -0.96 -10.26
N LYS A 199 23.35 -0.01 -9.53
CA LYS A 199 22.57 -0.28 -8.30
C LYS A 199 21.07 -0.37 -8.55
N ILE A 200 20.59 -0.26 -9.80
CA ILE A 200 19.17 -0.15 -10.08
C ILE A 200 18.72 -1.23 -11.04
N SER A 201 17.85 -2.13 -10.57
CA SER A 201 17.10 -3.07 -11.41
C SER A 201 15.63 -2.68 -11.54
N VAL A 202 15.11 -2.81 -12.75
CA VAL A 202 13.68 -2.62 -13.03
C VAL A 202 12.99 -3.98 -12.96
N ILE A 203 12.08 -4.12 -12.00
CA ILE A 203 11.26 -5.32 -11.81
C ILE A 203 9.83 -4.88 -11.58
N LEU A 204 8.89 -5.46 -12.30
CA LEU A 204 7.47 -5.14 -12.17
C LEU A 204 7.00 -5.19 -10.72
N SER A 205 6.02 -4.35 -10.37
CA SER A 205 5.44 -4.33 -9.03
C SER A 205 5.05 -5.74 -8.57
N PHE A 206 5.35 -6.05 -7.31
CA PHE A 206 4.98 -7.34 -6.69
C PHE A 206 3.47 -7.60 -6.72
N LYS A 207 2.66 -6.56 -6.83
CA LYS A 207 1.20 -6.69 -6.99
C LYS A 207 0.80 -7.51 -8.20
N PHE A 208 1.61 -7.46 -9.29
CA PHE A 208 1.34 -8.27 -10.48
C PHE A 208 1.44 -9.77 -10.23
N ASP A 209 2.21 -10.21 -9.25
CA ASP A 209 2.35 -11.64 -8.95
C ASP A 209 1.02 -12.23 -8.46
N SER A 210 0.15 -11.41 -7.85
CA SER A 210 -1.17 -11.85 -7.41
C SER A 210 -2.13 -12.21 -8.55
N LEU A 211 -1.93 -11.68 -9.77
CA LEU A 211 -2.73 -12.05 -10.93
C LEU A 211 -2.55 -13.52 -11.34
N TYR A 212 -1.39 -14.10 -10.99
CA TYR A 212 -1.02 -15.46 -11.38
C TYR A 212 -1.24 -16.49 -10.27
N LYS A 213 -1.88 -16.09 -9.17
CA LYS A 213 -2.14 -16.95 -8.01
C LYS A 213 -3.63 -17.10 -7.80
N GLU A 214 -4.03 -18.28 -7.37
CA GLU A 214 -5.38 -18.44 -6.84
C GLU A 214 -5.59 -17.53 -5.64
N ALA A 215 -6.63 -16.73 -5.68
CA ALA A 215 -7.00 -15.89 -4.57
C ALA A 215 -7.36 -16.76 -3.36
N LYS A 216 -6.54 -16.70 -2.31
CA LYS A 216 -6.88 -17.34 -1.04
C LYS A 216 -7.77 -16.39 -0.27
N PHE A 217 -8.98 -16.83 -0.03
CA PHE A 217 -9.97 -16.10 0.73
C PHE A 217 -10.11 -16.69 2.13
N THR A 218 -10.26 -15.83 3.14
CA THR A 218 -10.68 -16.20 4.50
C THR A 218 -11.97 -15.49 4.80
N ASP A 219 -13.04 -16.26 5.08
CA ASP A 219 -14.32 -15.70 5.51
C ASP A 219 -14.13 -14.80 6.73
N THR A 220 -14.53 -13.55 6.59
CA THR A 220 -14.73 -12.67 7.75
C THR A 220 -16.13 -12.91 8.31
N VAL A 221 -16.32 -12.63 9.61
CA VAL A 221 -17.60 -12.89 10.32
C VAL A 221 -18.78 -12.15 9.65
N ASP A 222 -18.51 -11.01 9.00
CA ASP A 222 -19.55 -10.18 8.38
C ASP A 222 -19.92 -10.64 6.95
N ALA A 223 -19.03 -11.41 6.28
CA ALA A 223 -19.34 -12.01 4.97
C ALA A 223 -20.44 -13.09 5.04
N LYS A 224 -20.62 -13.74 6.19
CA LYS A 224 -21.71 -14.71 6.40
C LYS A 224 -23.10 -14.08 6.24
N ASN A 225 -23.21 -12.78 6.45
CA ASN A 225 -24.46 -12.07 6.25
C ASN A 225 -24.81 -11.91 4.74
N LEU A 226 -23.82 -12.08 3.83
CA LEU A 226 -24.07 -12.05 2.39
C LEU A 226 -24.71 -13.34 1.86
N GLU A 227 -24.70 -14.44 2.62
CA GLU A 227 -25.43 -15.66 2.26
C GLU A 227 -26.93 -15.39 2.07
N ALA A 228 -27.48 -14.41 2.80
CA ALA A 228 -28.87 -13.97 2.63
C ALA A 228 -29.15 -13.39 1.23
N TYR A 229 -28.13 -13.00 0.49
CA TYR A 229 -28.22 -12.45 -0.88
C TYR A 229 -27.76 -13.43 -1.96
N SER A 230 -27.43 -14.67 -1.62
CA SER A 230 -26.90 -15.69 -2.53
C SER A 230 -27.79 -15.99 -3.75
N SER A 231 -29.08 -15.63 -3.70
CA SER A 231 -30.01 -15.73 -4.82
C SER A 231 -30.05 -14.52 -5.73
N ARG A 232 -29.31 -13.43 -5.42
CA ARG A 232 -29.28 -12.19 -6.18
C ARG A 232 -27.95 -12.05 -6.90
N ASN A 233 -28.00 -11.41 -8.09
CA ASN A 233 -26.78 -10.93 -8.73
C ASN A 233 -26.20 -9.75 -7.93
N ILE A 234 -24.90 -9.78 -7.63
CA ILE A 234 -24.22 -8.79 -6.79
C ILE A 234 -23.25 -7.96 -7.65
N PHE A 235 -23.49 -6.66 -7.69
CA PHE A 235 -22.55 -5.69 -8.26
C PHE A 235 -21.86 -4.91 -7.15
N LEU A 236 -20.54 -5.03 -7.04
CA LEU A 236 -19.73 -4.30 -6.07
C LEU A 236 -19.03 -3.12 -6.73
N ALA A 237 -19.28 -1.93 -6.21
CA ALA A 237 -18.54 -0.72 -6.55
C ALA A 237 -17.59 -0.38 -5.40
N GLY A 238 -16.31 -0.74 -5.56
CA GLY A 238 -15.29 -0.69 -4.52
C GLY A 238 -14.34 0.48 -4.64
N SER A 239 -13.86 0.97 -3.50
CA SER A 239 -12.84 2.04 -3.40
C SER A 239 -13.24 3.34 -4.11
N LEU A 240 -14.51 3.69 -4.13
CA LEU A 240 -15.02 4.90 -4.78
C LEU A 240 -14.51 6.16 -4.08
N SER A 241 -14.18 7.18 -4.85
CA SER A 241 -13.64 8.45 -4.37
C SER A 241 -14.40 9.64 -4.97
N GLY A 242 -15.11 10.35 -4.12
CA GLY A 242 -15.81 11.59 -4.49
C GLY A 242 -17.15 11.39 -5.19
N ASN A 243 -17.91 12.48 -5.22
CA ASN A 243 -19.32 12.48 -5.61
C ASN A 243 -19.54 12.00 -7.04
N VAL A 244 -18.63 12.33 -7.95
CA VAL A 244 -18.75 11.94 -9.37
C VAL A 244 -18.78 10.42 -9.55
N GLU A 245 -17.93 9.67 -8.81
CA GLU A 245 -17.95 8.21 -8.90
C GLU A 245 -19.16 7.61 -8.21
N PHE A 246 -19.64 8.21 -7.11
CA PHE A 246 -20.87 7.77 -6.46
C PHE A 246 -22.08 7.95 -7.39
N ASP A 247 -22.23 9.12 -8.01
CA ASP A 247 -23.33 9.40 -8.94
C ASP A 247 -23.28 8.49 -10.16
N LEU A 248 -22.10 8.28 -10.75
CA LEU A 248 -21.89 7.39 -11.88
C LEU A 248 -22.42 5.98 -11.60
N VAL A 249 -22.02 5.42 -10.46
CA VAL A 249 -22.39 4.05 -10.09
C VAL A 249 -23.87 3.96 -9.72
N ILE A 250 -24.39 4.89 -8.92
CA ILE A 250 -25.81 4.86 -8.49
C ILE A 250 -26.73 4.98 -9.72
N GLN A 251 -26.48 5.94 -10.60
CA GLN A 251 -27.31 6.17 -11.78
C GLN A 251 -27.22 5.00 -12.78
N GLY A 252 -26.01 4.50 -13.04
CA GLY A 252 -25.79 3.40 -13.97
C GLY A 252 -26.35 2.05 -13.49
N SER A 253 -26.54 1.90 -12.18
CA SER A 253 -27.04 0.65 -11.58
C SER A 253 -28.56 0.60 -11.41
N LYS A 254 -29.30 1.65 -11.72
CA LYS A 254 -30.77 1.69 -11.48
C LYS A 254 -31.51 0.52 -12.09
N SER A 255 -31.33 0.28 -13.38
CA SER A 255 -31.98 -0.86 -14.06
C SER A 255 -31.59 -2.21 -13.46
N PHE A 256 -30.35 -2.39 -13.04
CA PHE A 256 -29.88 -3.60 -12.37
C PHE A 256 -30.58 -3.82 -11.02
N ILE A 257 -30.69 -2.75 -10.23
CA ILE A 257 -31.36 -2.73 -8.93
C ILE A 257 -32.86 -3.04 -9.10
N ASP A 258 -33.53 -2.38 -10.06
CA ASP A 258 -34.97 -2.56 -10.35
C ASP A 258 -35.28 -4.00 -10.78
N ASN A 259 -34.32 -4.69 -11.40
CA ASN A 259 -34.44 -6.11 -11.77
C ASN A 259 -33.99 -7.07 -10.64
N GLY A 260 -33.90 -6.59 -9.40
CA GLY A 260 -33.64 -7.42 -8.21
C GLY A 260 -32.15 -7.63 -7.89
N GLY A 261 -31.22 -7.00 -8.59
CA GLY A 261 -29.80 -7.02 -8.27
C GLY A 261 -29.50 -6.33 -6.94
N LEU A 262 -28.37 -6.68 -6.32
CA LEU A 262 -27.83 -6.02 -5.13
C LEU A 262 -26.63 -5.14 -5.56
N LEU A 263 -26.72 -3.83 -5.29
CA LEU A 263 -25.57 -2.95 -5.40
C LEU A 263 -24.87 -2.83 -4.04
N ILE A 264 -23.56 -3.07 -4.00
CA ILE A 264 -22.71 -2.81 -2.84
C ILE A 264 -21.83 -1.59 -3.15
N ILE A 265 -21.90 -0.56 -2.30
CA ILE A 265 -21.08 0.66 -2.43
C ILE A 265 -20.06 0.68 -1.30
N ALA A 266 -18.78 0.56 -1.63
CA ALA A 266 -17.68 0.63 -0.69
C ALA A 266 -16.81 1.87 -0.98
N PRO A 267 -17.03 3.00 -0.25
CA PRO A 267 -16.19 4.18 -0.40
C PRO A 267 -14.76 3.90 0.09
N ARG A 268 -13.78 4.59 -0.49
CA ARG A 268 -12.36 4.44 -0.10
C ARG A 268 -12.11 4.83 1.35
N HIS A 269 -12.81 5.85 1.82
CA HIS A 269 -12.67 6.43 3.14
C HIS A 269 -14.02 6.38 3.85
N PRO A 270 -14.42 5.20 4.37
CA PRO A 270 -15.69 5.06 5.08
C PRO A 270 -15.74 5.85 6.41
N GLU A 271 -14.55 6.23 6.95
CA GLU A 271 -14.43 7.08 8.15
C GLU A 271 -14.76 8.55 7.89
N ILE A 272 -14.91 8.95 6.63
CA ILE A 272 -15.31 10.32 6.27
C ILE A 272 -16.82 10.38 6.19
N ASP A 273 -17.46 10.88 7.25
CA ASP A 273 -18.93 10.97 7.36
C ASP A 273 -19.58 11.62 6.14
N SER A 274 -18.95 12.64 5.54
CA SER A 274 -19.50 13.32 4.36
C SER A 274 -19.67 12.39 3.14
N ASN A 275 -18.86 11.35 3.00
CA ASN A 275 -19.00 10.37 1.92
C ASN A 275 -20.28 9.54 2.13
N ILE A 276 -20.47 9.02 3.34
CA ILE A 276 -21.66 8.24 3.68
C ILE A 276 -22.93 9.09 3.57
N VAL A 277 -22.90 10.30 4.10
CA VAL A 277 -24.03 11.27 3.99
C VAL A 277 -24.39 11.55 2.54
N TYR A 278 -23.38 11.75 1.68
CA TYR A 278 -23.61 11.98 0.25
C TYR A 278 -24.28 10.78 -0.43
N ILE A 279 -23.73 9.57 -0.23
CA ILE A 279 -24.29 8.32 -0.79
C ILE A 279 -25.74 8.15 -0.37
N VAL A 280 -26.04 8.32 0.94
CA VAL A 280 -27.40 8.21 1.48
C VAL A 280 -28.32 9.21 0.79
N SER A 281 -27.92 10.50 0.71
CA SER A 281 -28.75 11.53 0.07
C SER A 281 -29.00 11.26 -1.42
N ALA A 282 -28.01 10.70 -2.12
CA ALA A 282 -28.15 10.32 -3.53
C ALA A 282 -29.13 9.15 -3.71
N LEU A 283 -29.08 8.15 -2.85
CA LEU A 283 -30.00 7.01 -2.88
C LEU A 283 -31.44 7.41 -2.52
N GLU A 284 -31.61 8.27 -1.50
CA GLU A 284 -32.93 8.79 -1.10
C GLU A 284 -33.58 9.61 -2.21
N LYS A 285 -32.81 10.44 -2.91
CA LYS A 285 -33.27 11.21 -4.06
C LYS A 285 -33.82 10.32 -5.17
N GLU A 286 -33.24 9.15 -5.36
CA GLU A 286 -33.65 8.17 -6.37
C GLU A 286 -34.68 7.15 -5.86
N ASN A 287 -35.15 7.29 -4.59
CA ASN A 287 -36.07 6.36 -3.89
C ASN A 287 -35.54 4.91 -3.83
N ILE A 288 -34.21 4.74 -3.69
CA ILE A 288 -33.55 3.45 -3.60
C ILE A 288 -33.38 3.09 -2.12
N SER A 289 -33.84 1.90 -1.73
CA SER A 289 -33.72 1.41 -0.35
C SER A 289 -32.28 0.92 -0.07
N TYR A 290 -31.76 1.26 1.11
CA TYR A 290 -30.39 0.91 1.49
C TYR A 290 -30.30 0.45 2.96
N THR A 291 -29.17 -0.19 3.30
CA THR A 291 -28.73 -0.46 4.66
C THR A 291 -27.20 -0.27 4.74
N LYS A 292 -26.70 -0.05 5.95
CA LYS A 292 -25.25 -0.01 6.21
C LYS A 292 -24.77 -1.37 6.68
N LEU A 293 -23.52 -1.71 6.34
CA LEU A 293 -22.92 -2.98 6.78
C LEU A 293 -22.81 -3.04 8.31
N SER A 294 -22.53 -1.92 8.97
CA SER A 294 -22.48 -1.80 10.44
C SER A 294 -23.81 -2.06 11.14
N ASP A 295 -24.95 -1.88 10.47
CA ASP A 295 -26.28 -2.05 11.08
C ASP A 295 -26.61 -3.53 11.35
N ARG A 296 -25.85 -4.48 10.82
CA ARG A 296 -26.01 -5.95 10.96
C ARG A 296 -27.40 -6.51 10.63
N ASN A 297 -28.31 -5.65 10.23
CA ASN A 297 -29.69 -5.99 9.86
C ASN A 297 -29.83 -5.91 8.34
N ILE A 298 -29.21 -6.86 7.66
CA ILE A 298 -29.16 -6.91 6.22
C ILE A 298 -30.47 -7.55 5.73
N ASN A 299 -31.51 -6.76 5.69
CA ASN A 299 -32.80 -7.18 5.15
C ASN A 299 -32.90 -6.72 3.70
N ASN A 300 -33.41 -7.49 2.85
CA ASN A 300 -33.86 -7.36 1.45
C ASN A 300 -33.74 -5.96 0.75
N GLN A 301 -32.77 -5.15 1.18
CA GLN A 301 -32.50 -3.81 0.64
C GLN A 301 -31.89 -3.90 -0.76
N GLN A 302 -32.02 -2.82 -1.51
CA GLN A 302 -31.48 -2.72 -2.87
C GLN A 302 -29.99 -2.38 -2.88
N VAL A 303 -29.54 -1.64 -1.86
CA VAL A 303 -28.13 -1.19 -1.75
C VAL A 303 -27.57 -1.49 -0.36
N LEU A 304 -26.35 -2.00 -0.33
CA LEU A 304 -25.52 -2.15 0.88
C LEU A 304 -24.39 -1.12 0.86
N ILE A 305 -24.35 -0.25 1.85
CA ILE A 305 -23.27 0.74 2.03
C ILE A 305 -22.24 0.15 3.00
N VAL A 306 -20.99 0.07 2.55
CA VAL A 306 -19.87 -0.41 3.38
C VAL A 306 -19.27 0.76 4.14
N ASP A 307 -19.61 0.87 5.40
CA ASP A 307 -19.13 1.89 6.33
C ASP A 307 -18.08 1.35 7.32
N THR A 308 -17.53 0.17 7.03
CA THR A 308 -16.55 -0.56 7.84
C THR A 308 -15.23 -0.75 7.10
N PHE A 309 -14.20 -1.20 7.84
CA PHE A 309 -12.88 -1.47 7.29
C PHE A 309 -12.57 -2.97 7.23
N GLY A 310 -11.91 -3.39 6.15
CA GLY A 310 -11.36 -4.72 6.01
C GLY A 310 -12.27 -5.74 5.34
N ASP A 311 -13.51 -5.39 5.03
CA ASP A 311 -14.51 -6.30 4.47
C ASP A 311 -14.45 -6.43 2.94
N LEU A 312 -13.75 -5.51 2.26
CA LEU A 312 -13.72 -5.46 0.80
C LEU A 312 -13.29 -6.79 0.14
N PRO A 313 -12.28 -7.53 0.61
CA PRO A 313 -11.90 -8.81 0.00
C PRO A 313 -13.03 -9.85 0.05
N ALA A 314 -13.77 -9.92 1.16
CA ALA A 314 -14.91 -10.81 1.31
C ALA A 314 -16.06 -10.44 0.34
N LEU A 315 -16.36 -9.14 0.26
CA LEU A 315 -17.38 -8.60 -0.63
C LEU A 315 -17.03 -8.84 -2.11
N LEU A 316 -15.76 -8.69 -2.47
CA LEU A 316 -15.25 -9.01 -3.81
C LEU A 316 -15.45 -10.48 -4.17
N TYR A 317 -15.17 -11.38 -3.23
CA TYR A 317 -15.35 -12.82 -3.45
C TYR A 317 -16.80 -13.18 -3.80
N HIS A 318 -17.76 -12.61 -3.08
CA HIS A 318 -19.20 -12.88 -3.28
C HIS A 318 -19.84 -12.08 -4.42
N SER A 319 -19.15 -11.09 -4.99
CA SER A 319 -19.71 -10.31 -6.10
C SER A 319 -19.62 -11.03 -7.44
N ASP A 320 -20.55 -10.74 -8.35
CA ASP A 320 -20.55 -11.25 -9.73
C ASP A 320 -19.80 -10.32 -10.67
N LYS A 321 -19.93 -9.01 -10.46
CA LYS A 321 -19.26 -7.95 -11.23
C LYS A 321 -18.72 -6.88 -10.30
N VAL A 322 -17.63 -6.24 -10.70
CA VAL A 322 -16.93 -5.27 -9.88
C VAL A 322 -16.62 -4.00 -10.66
N TYR A 323 -16.91 -2.87 -10.07
CA TYR A 323 -16.35 -1.58 -10.47
C TYR A 323 -15.35 -1.11 -9.43
N ILE A 324 -14.16 -0.71 -9.84
CA ILE A 324 -13.14 -0.15 -8.95
C ILE A 324 -12.93 1.32 -9.26
N GLY A 325 -13.01 2.16 -8.24
CA GLY A 325 -12.72 3.60 -8.33
C GLY A 325 -11.29 3.87 -8.84
N LYS A 326 -11.08 5.05 -9.45
CA LYS A 326 -9.79 5.43 -10.05
C LYS A 326 -8.63 5.37 -9.06
N ASN A 327 -7.47 5.02 -9.57
CA ASN A 327 -6.20 4.98 -8.84
C ASN A 327 -6.15 3.93 -7.72
N HIS A 328 -7.00 2.89 -7.80
CA HIS A 328 -7.06 1.82 -6.81
C HIS A 328 -6.67 0.45 -7.35
N ASN A 329 -6.78 -0.59 -6.51
CA ASN A 329 -6.29 -1.92 -6.79
C ASN A 329 -7.24 -2.71 -7.69
N LEU A 330 -6.91 -2.82 -8.98
CA LEU A 330 -7.64 -3.66 -9.96
C LEU A 330 -7.25 -5.14 -9.86
N ILE A 331 -6.08 -5.44 -9.30
CA ILE A 331 -5.54 -6.80 -9.31
C ILE A 331 -6.36 -7.73 -8.45
N GLU A 332 -6.85 -7.25 -7.31
CA GLU A 332 -7.56 -8.10 -6.37
C GLU A 332 -8.84 -8.72 -6.97
N PRO A 333 -9.79 -7.97 -7.54
CA PRO A 333 -10.94 -8.59 -8.19
C PRO A 333 -10.57 -9.40 -9.45
N LEU A 334 -9.56 -8.99 -10.21
CA LEU A 334 -9.08 -9.75 -11.37
C LEU A 334 -8.49 -11.09 -10.96
N SER A 335 -7.73 -11.17 -9.87
CA SER A 335 -7.18 -12.44 -9.35
C SER A 335 -8.26 -13.41 -8.87
N MET A 336 -9.44 -12.87 -8.50
CA MET A 336 -10.64 -13.66 -8.16
C MET A 336 -11.46 -14.05 -9.40
N GLY A 337 -10.98 -13.73 -10.61
CA GLY A 337 -11.66 -14.03 -11.87
C GLY A 337 -12.95 -13.22 -12.10
N LYS A 338 -13.07 -12.05 -11.47
CA LYS A 338 -14.26 -11.21 -11.62
C LYS A 338 -14.18 -10.35 -12.87
N PRO A 339 -15.28 -10.14 -13.62
CA PRO A 339 -15.38 -9.04 -14.58
C PRO A 339 -15.20 -7.70 -13.86
N VAL A 340 -14.26 -6.89 -14.36
CA VAL A 340 -13.89 -5.62 -13.70
C VAL A 340 -14.09 -4.45 -14.64
N ALA A 341 -14.73 -3.40 -14.15
CA ALA A 341 -14.82 -2.09 -14.79
C ALA A 341 -14.15 -1.01 -13.92
N THR A 342 -13.76 0.08 -14.57
CA THR A 342 -13.25 1.29 -13.93
C THR A 342 -13.46 2.46 -14.88
N SER A 343 -13.30 3.72 -14.41
CA SER A 343 -13.27 4.85 -15.34
C SER A 343 -11.86 5.15 -15.83
N ASP A 344 -11.75 5.90 -16.90
CA ASP A 344 -10.49 6.42 -17.43
C ASP A 344 -9.87 7.52 -16.54
N GLY A 345 -8.79 8.16 -17.02
CA GLY A 345 -8.19 9.31 -16.36
C GLY A 345 -7.42 8.97 -15.08
N TRP A 346 -6.85 7.77 -15.01
CA TRP A 346 -5.96 7.38 -13.92
C TRP A 346 -4.70 8.24 -13.89
N SER A 347 -4.29 8.61 -12.70
CA SER A 347 -3.14 9.49 -12.51
C SER A 347 -1.83 8.73 -12.49
N HIS A 348 -0.86 9.17 -13.31
CA HIS A 348 0.53 8.67 -13.31
C HIS A 348 1.27 8.84 -11.97
N GLN A 349 0.65 9.54 -11.01
CA GLN A 349 1.23 9.76 -9.69
C GLN A 349 1.10 8.54 -8.77
N PHE A 350 0.20 7.61 -9.11
CA PHE A 350 -0.05 6.41 -8.31
C PHE A 350 0.60 5.18 -8.96
N SER A 351 1.21 4.33 -8.16
CA SER A 351 1.81 3.05 -8.61
C SER A 351 0.80 2.13 -9.31
N THR A 352 -0.49 2.34 -9.06
CA THR A 352 -1.59 1.62 -9.70
C THR A 352 -1.84 2.03 -11.14
N HIS A 353 -1.27 3.14 -11.62
CA HIS A 353 -1.39 3.56 -13.02
C HIS A 353 -0.79 2.54 -14.00
N GLU A 354 0.39 1.99 -13.68
CA GLU A 354 1.01 0.95 -14.51
C GLU A 354 0.16 -0.34 -14.55
N ILE A 355 -0.49 -0.64 -13.42
CA ILE A 355 -1.45 -1.76 -13.31
C ILE A 355 -2.65 -1.49 -14.22
N PHE A 356 -3.23 -0.30 -14.13
CA PHE A 356 -4.35 0.10 -14.98
C PHE A 356 -3.98 0.00 -16.46
N LYS A 357 -2.85 0.56 -16.86
CA LYS A 357 -2.36 0.52 -18.24
C LYS A 357 -2.20 -0.91 -18.73
N PHE A 358 -1.52 -1.76 -17.96
CA PHE A 358 -1.38 -3.17 -18.29
C PHE A 358 -2.75 -3.87 -18.46
N CYS A 359 -3.66 -3.69 -17.50
CA CYS A 359 -4.98 -4.30 -17.55
C CYS A 359 -5.79 -3.82 -18.75
N TYR A 360 -5.69 -2.55 -19.10
CA TYR A 360 -6.36 -1.96 -20.26
C TYR A 360 -5.76 -2.49 -21.57
N ASP A 361 -4.44 -2.48 -21.73
CA ASP A 361 -3.74 -2.96 -22.93
C ASP A 361 -3.98 -4.46 -23.18
N GLN A 362 -4.22 -5.24 -22.12
CA GLN A 362 -4.53 -6.67 -22.20
C GLN A 362 -6.05 -6.96 -22.27
N ASN A 363 -6.91 -5.95 -22.38
CA ASN A 363 -8.38 -6.08 -22.38
C ASN A 363 -8.95 -6.83 -21.17
N LEU A 364 -8.31 -6.70 -20.00
CA LEU A 364 -8.74 -7.34 -18.75
C LEU A 364 -9.83 -6.56 -18.03
N ILE A 365 -10.02 -5.28 -18.37
CA ILE A 365 -10.97 -4.36 -17.74
C ILE A 365 -11.82 -3.64 -18.78
N GLU A 366 -12.99 -3.18 -18.36
CA GLU A 366 -13.85 -2.29 -19.16
C GLU A 366 -13.79 -0.86 -18.63
N LEU A 367 -13.82 0.11 -19.56
CA LEU A 367 -13.92 1.53 -19.18
C LEU A 367 -15.39 1.93 -19.14
N CYS A 368 -15.81 2.44 -17.98
CA CYS A 368 -17.14 2.95 -17.73
C CYS A 368 -17.06 4.41 -17.25
N ASN A 369 -17.33 5.35 -18.14
CA ASN A 369 -17.20 6.78 -17.87
C ASN A 369 -18.57 7.46 -17.73
N THR A 370 -19.62 6.79 -18.19
CA THR A 370 -21.02 7.26 -18.15
C THR A 370 -21.90 6.23 -17.45
N PRO A 371 -23.10 6.65 -16.96
CA PRO A 371 -24.09 5.71 -16.42
C PRO A 371 -24.50 4.62 -17.43
N GLU A 372 -24.56 4.95 -18.72
CA GLU A 372 -24.88 4.03 -19.81
C GLU A 372 -23.80 2.96 -19.98
N ASP A 373 -22.52 3.31 -19.78
CA ASP A 373 -21.42 2.32 -19.79
C ASP A 373 -21.57 1.33 -18.66
N ILE A 374 -21.87 1.79 -17.43
CA ILE A 374 -22.14 0.92 -16.27
C ILE A 374 -23.34 0.00 -16.57
N GLN A 375 -24.41 0.54 -17.11
CA GLN A 375 -25.59 -0.26 -17.48
C GLN A 375 -25.22 -1.34 -18.52
N SER A 376 -24.47 -0.97 -19.54
CA SER A 376 -24.00 -1.89 -20.58
C SER A 376 -23.10 -2.99 -19.99
N PHE A 377 -22.17 -2.62 -19.12
CA PHE A 377 -21.31 -3.55 -18.38
C PHE A 377 -22.14 -4.54 -17.55
N LEU A 378 -23.18 -4.07 -16.87
CA LEU A 378 -24.05 -4.92 -16.04
C LEU A 378 -24.89 -5.89 -16.85
N LEU A 379 -25.34 -5.49 -18.05
CA LEU A 379 -26.14 -6.32 -18.95
C LEU A 379 -25.31 -7.35 -19.74
N CYS A 380 -24.02 -7.08 -19.94
CA CYS A 380 -23.17 -7.97 -20.72
C CYS A 380 -22.94 -9.29 -19.96
N ASN A 381 -23.35 -10.42 -20.54
CA ASN A 381 -23.06 -11.76 -20.01
C ASN A 381 -21.59 -12.15 -20.32
N ARG A 382 -20.62 -11.39 -19.84
CA ARG A 382 -19.24 -11.88 -19.80
C ARG A 382 -19.16 -12.95 -18.72
N GLU A 383 -19.20 -14.21 -19.16
CA GLU A 383 -18.71 -15.30 -18.34
C GLU A 383 -17.28 -14.99 -17.89
N ARG A 384 -16.90 -15.52 -16.72
CA ARG A 384 -15.51 -15.49 -16.22
C ARG A 384 -14.55 -15.59 -17.40
N THR A 385 -13.96 -14.50 -17.78
CA THR A 385 -12.94 -14.54 -18.81
C THR A 385 -11.85 -15.43 -18.26
N ASN A 386 -11.58 -16.56 -18.94
CA ASN A 386 -10.28 -17.21 -18.83
C ASN A 386 -9.28 -16.15 -19.29
N ILE A 387 -8.83 -15.35 -18.33
CA ILE A 387 -7.87 -14.27 -18.55
C ILE A 387 -6.62 -14.99 -19.03
N SER A 388 -6.40 -14.97 -20.35
CA SER A 388 -5.14 -15.44 -20.91
C SER A 388 -4.07 -14.42 -20.52
N LEU A 389 -3.59 -14.53 -19.28
CA LEU A 389 -2.48 -13.72 -18.82
C LEU A 389 -1.23 -14.07 -19.63
N PRO A 390 -0.41 -13.08 -20.00
CA PRO A 390 0.87 -13.34 -20.64
C PRO A 390 1.70 -14.31 -19.79
N VAL A 391 2.27 -15.35 -20.42
CA VAL A 391 3.12 -16.30 -19.70
C VAL A 391 4.32 -15.57 -19.13
N ARG A 392 4.43 -15.47 -17.81
CA ARG A 392 5.62 -14.98 -17.12
C ARG A 392 6.54 -16.15 -16.78
N LYS A 393 7.84 -15.99 -17.03
CA LYS A 393 8.84 -17.02 -16.67
C LYS A 393 9.01 -17.15 -15.17
N ASP A 394 8.93 -16.00 -14.44
CA ASP A 394 9.12 -15.94 -13.00
C ASP A 394 8.30 -14.83 -12.35
N SER A 395 8.03 -14.98 -11.05
CA SER A 395 7.41 -13.91 -10.26
C SER A 395 8.38 -12.76 -10.01
N SER A 396 7.86 -11.55 -9.82
CA SER A 396 8.67 -10.39 -9.47
C SER A 396 9.44 -10.62 -8.16
N VAL A 397 8.82 -11.32 -7.22
CA VAL A 397 9.45 -11.69 -5.94
C VAL A 397 10.65 -12.60 -6.17
N ASN A 398 10.53 -13.65 -7.00
CA ASN A 398 11.63 -14.57 -7.29
C ASN A 398 12.79 -13.86 -8.00
N LEU A 399 12.50 -13.00 -8.97
CA LEU A 399 13.53 -12.23 -9.66
C LEU A 399 14.35 -11.36 -8.71
N VAL A 400 13.69 -10.71 -7.74
CA VAL A 400 14.40 -9.93 -6.70
C VAL A 400 15.24 -10.85 -5.81
N LEU A 401 14.71 -11.99 -5.39
CA LEU A 401 15.43 -12.94 -4.53
C LEU A 401 16.68 -13.51 -5.22
N GLU A 402 16.59 -13.84 -6.51
CA GLU A 402 17.73 -14.33 -7.31
C GLU A 402 18.79 -13.25 -7.49
N GLU A 403 18.37 -12.04 -7.80
CA GLU A 403 19.32 -10.94 -7.99
C GLU A 403 20.02 -10.56 -6.68
N LEU A 404 19.32 -10.54 -5.54
CA LEU A 404 19.95 -10.35 -4.23
C LEU A 404 21.01 -11.41 -3.92
N LYS A 405 20.76 -12.67 -4.30
CA LYS A 405 21.76 -13.73 -4.17
C LYS A 405 22.96 -13.47 -5.07
N SER A 406 22.75 -13.11 -6.32
CA SER A 406 23.83 -12.85 -7.29
C SER A 406 24.71 -11.66 -6.89
N GLN A 407 24.13 -10.64 -6.25
CA GLN A 407 24.83 -9.46 -5.75
C GLN A 407 25.51 -9.70 -4.36
N GLY A 408 25.38 -10.88 -3.77
CA GLY A 408 25.91 -11.18 -2.43
C GLY A 408 25.24 -10.39 -1.30
N LEU A 409 24.01 -9.90 -1.54
CA LEU A 409 23.24 -9.10 -0.61
C LEU A 409 22.25 -9.94 0.22
N SER A 410 22.18 -11.25 0.00
CA SER A 410 21.29 -12.14 0.75
C SER A 410 21.84 -12.43 2.15
N VAL A 411 21.01 -12.26 3.19
CA VAL A 411 21.39 -12.57 4.59
C VAL A 411 21.56 -14.07 4.80
N ALA A 412 20.80 -14.91 4.09
CA ALA A 412 20.87 -16.38 4.22
C ALA A 412 22.23 -17.00 3.86
N GLN A 413 23.17 -16.23 3.28
CA GLN A 413 24.53 -16.69 2.95
C GLN A 413 25.56 -16.33 4.02
N LYS A 414 25.16 -15.60 5.08
CA LYS A 414 26.06 -15.11 6.13
C LYS A 414 25.88 -15.82 7.48
N CYS A 415 24.93 -16.78 7.57
CA CYS A 415 24.65 -17.58 8.76
C CYS A 415 25.20 -19.01 8.60
#